data_cc775a214a0dcf3195436a8ff1a1dadf
#
_entry.id   cc775a214a0dcf3195436a8ff1a1dadf
#
_cell.length_a   1.000
_cell.length_b   1.000
_cell.length_c   1.000
_cell.angle_alpha   90.00
_cell.angle_beta   90.00
_cell.angle_gamma   90.00
#
_symmetry.space_group_name_H-M   'P 1'
#
loop_
_entity.id
_entity.type
_entity.pdbx_description
1 polymer ?
#
loop_
_entity_poly.entity_id
_entity_poly.type
_entity_poly.pdbx_seq_one_letter_code
_entity_poly.pdbx_strand_id
1 'polypeptide(L)'
;MNTLRLDVSVAAGAPSHTGESESLIPGTISSSVKKHTDRVAVIVEDRPLGNLVPVILHFHSVLGPEWPIILYTSRPTASTILTSAPFSRAAAASEIEIRYLPANTTFTSHASVSHFLASPFLWTDLAPYAKILLFQADSILCAAAPRHMDDFIAYDLIGAPIDARFGAGFNGGLSLRSRELVLRVLRRWDFAVDSAAADAPREWKFEDQWFYARMRELAGDAELLGELGISVNLPDVDTAASMAVETIWVEGDRPLGFHQPQRWQGAHMKEIEGYCPEVDMIAGSSFFGR
;
A
#
# COMPACT_ATOMS: atom_id res chain seq x y z
N MET A 1 39.87 8.32 -25.42
CA MET A 1 40.59 9.60 -25.65
C MET A 1 39.58 10.72 -25.73
N ASN A 2 39.83 11.71 -24.95
CA ASN A 2 39.24 13.03 -24.75
C ASN A 2 38.18 13.17 -23.64
N THR A 3 38.76 13.43 -22.49
CA THR A 3 38.15 14.06 -21.32
C THR A 3 38.18 15.58 -21.51
N LEU A 4 37.05 16.26 -21.40
CA LEU A 4 36.98 17.74 -21.27
C LEU A 4 36.80 18.10 -19.80
N ARG A 5 37.83 18.66 -19.18
CA ARG A 5 37.77 19.40 -17.92
C ARG A 5 37.51 20.87 -18.23
N LEU A 6 36.57 21.46 -17.54
CA LEU A 6 36.39 22.91 -17.46
C LEU A 6 36.96 23.42 -16.14
N ASP A 7 38.07 24.12 -16.20
CA ASP A 7 38.62 24.89 -15.09
C ASP A 7 37.97 26.29 -15.07
N VAL A 8 37.43 26.67 -13.93
CA VAL A 8 37.00 28.03 -13.64
C VAL A 8 37.88 28.61 -12.56
N SER A 9 38.75 29.56 -12.94
CA SER A 9 39.56 30.34 -12.03
C SER A 9 38.74 31.48 -11.43
N VAL A 10 38.78 31.64 -10.09
CA VAL A 10 38.22 32.77 -9.36
C VAL A 10 39.38 33.64 -8.86
N ALA A 11 39.34 34.90 -9.21
CA ALA A 11 40.28 35.93 -8.77
C ALA A 11 39.93 36.44 -7.38
N ALA A 12 40.94 36.64 -6.55
CA ALA A 12 40.87 37.18 -5.21
C ALA A 12 40.75 38.71 -5.18
N GLY A 13 39.94 39.20 -4.26
CA GLY A 13 39.92 40.61 -3.85
C GLY A 13 39.34 40.73 -2.45
N ALA A 14 40.20 41.00 -1.47
CA ALA A 14 39.78 41.40 -0.12
C ALA A 14 39.60 42.92 0.00
N PRO A 15 38.75 43.40 0.90
CA PRO A 15 39.28 44.12 2.03
C PRO A 15 38.63 43.79 3.39
N SER A 16 39.45 43.97 4.40
CA SER A 16 39.23 43.87 5.84
C SER A 16 38.20 44.83 6.38
N HIS A 17 37.27 44.33 7.24
CA HIS A 17 36.71 45.09 8.34
C HIS A 17 36.42 44.16 9.53
N THR A 18 37.01 44.54 10.67
CA THR A 18 36.82 43.96 12.00
C THR A 18 35.43 44.26 12.53
N GLY A 19 34.76 43.24 13.02
CA GLY A 19 33.50 43.36 13.74
C GLY A 19 33.16 41.99 14.32
N GLU A 20 33.42 41.80 15.60
CA GLU A 20 32.97 40.61 16.35
C GLU A 20 31.45 40.54 16.33
N SER A 21 30.89 39.51 15.76
CA SER A 21 29.51 39.10 16.00
C SER A 21 29.48 37.58 16.17
N GLU A 22 29.02 37.15 17.31
CA GLU A 22 28.78 35.74 17.65
C GLU A 22 28.00 35.07 16.52
N SER A 23 28.63 34.13 15.84
CA SER A 23 28.02 33.30 14.85
C SER A 23 27.28 32.17 15.56
N LEU A 24 25.97 32.32 15.66
CA LEU A 24 25.05 31.20 15.87
C LEU A 24 25.18 30.26 14.66
N ILE A 25 25.94 29.20 14.82
CA ILE A 25 25.99 28.10 13.86
C ILE A 25 24.60 27.43 13.90
N PRO A 26 23.83 27.42 12.81
CA PRO A 26 22.64 26.59 12.78
C PRO A 26 23.09 25.15 12.90
N GLY A 27 22.73 24.51 14.01
CA GLY A 27 22.96 23.09 14.19
C GLY A 27 22.33 22.34 13.01
N THR A 28 23.16 21.62 12.28
CA THR A 28 22.71 20.67 11.26
C THR A 28 21.84 19.64 11.99
N ILE A 29 20.54 19.80 11.89
CA ILE A 29 19.61 18.74 12.28
C ILE A 29 19.74 17.64 11.23
N SER A 30 20.74 16.79 11.40
CA SER A 30 20.79 15.50 10.74
C SER A 30 19.76 14.62 11.42
N SER A 31 18.49 14.80 11.07
CA SER A 31 17.47 13.81 11.36
C SER A 31 17.70 12.62 10.41
N SER A 32 18.56 11.70 10.82
CA SER A 32 18.49 10.35 10.28
C SER A 32 17.15 9.78 10.74
N VAL A 33 16.09 10.02 9.97
CA VAL A 33 14.82 9.31 10.16
C VAL A 33 15.17 7.84 10.02
N LYS A 34 15.15 7.11 11.16
CA LYS A 34 15.27 5.65 11.13
C LYS A 34 14.07 5.15 10.32
N LYS A 35 14.33 4.62 9.13
CA LYS A 35 13.30 3.90 8.37
C LYS A 35 12.75 2.82 9.31
N HIS A 36 11.46 2.84 9.58
CA HIS A 36 10.80 1.74 10.26
C HIS A 36 10.95 0.52 9.37
N THR A 37 11.68 -0.49 9.87
CA THR A 37 11.98 -1.71 9.10
C THR A 37 10.87 -2.75 9.21
N ASP A 38 9.82 -2.48 9.96
CA ASP A 38 8.75 -3.43 10.25
C ASP A 38 7.48 -3.24 9.39
N ARG A 39 7.37 -2.12 8.64
CA ARG A 39 6.17 -1.79 7.86
C ARG A 39 6.51 -1.17 6.50
N VAL A 40 5.64 -1.41 5.52
CA VAL A 40 5.79 -0.91 4.15
C VAL A 40 4.43 -0.81 3.47
N ALA A 41 4.23 0.21 2.62
CA ALA A 41 3.10 0.28 1.71
C ALA A 41 3.51 -0.30 0.35
N VAL A 42 2.65 -1.10 -0.26
CA VAL A 42 2.94 -1.85 -1.48
C VAL A 42 1.82 -1.67 -2.48
N ILE A 43 2.20 -1.31 -3.70
CA ILE A 43 1.32 -1.34 -4.87
C ILE A 43 1.90 -2.26 -5.94
N VAL A 44 1.03 -3.06 -6.55
CA VAL A 44 1.37 -3.96 -7.66
C VAL A 44 0.59 -3.50 -8.88
N GLU A 45 1.28 -2.93 -9.87
CA GLU A 45 0.62 -2.39 -11.07
C GLU A 45 1.57 -2.48 -12.27
N ASP A 46 1.17 -3.24 -13.30
CA ASP A 46 1.96 -3.46 -14.51
C ASP A 46 1.62 -2.48 -15.65
N ARG A 47 0.57 -1.66 -15.50
CA ARG A 47 0.08 -0.71 -16.50
C ARG A 47 0.51 0.72 -16.20
N PRO A 48 0.82 1.53 -17.21
CA PRO A 48 1.16 2.95 -17.04
C PRO A 48 -0.12 3.81 -16.89
N LEU A 49 -0.87 3.61 -15.81
CA LEU A 49 -2.09 4.37 -15.52
C LEU A 49 -1.79 5.86 -15.31
N GLY A 50 -2.66 6.73 -15.83
CA GLY A 50 -2.47 8.19 -15.71
C GLY A 50 -2.49 8.71 -14.28
N ASN A 51 -3.17 8.02 -13.38
CA ASN A 51 -3.25 8.38 -11.96
C ASN A 51 -2.23 7.65 -11.07
N LEU A 52 -1.41 6.73 -11.62
CA LEU A 52 -0.48 5.92 -10.83
C LEU A 52 0.50 6.78 -10.03
N VAL A 53 1.14 7.73 -10.67
CA VAL A 53 2.09 8.65 -10.01
C VAL A 53 1.41 9.54 -8.97
N PRO A 54 0.32 10.26 -9.27
CA PRO A 54 -0.41 11.04 -8.27
C PRO A 54 -0.82 10.22 -7.05
N VAL A 55 -1.39 9.04 -7.24
CA VAL A 55 -1.86 8.17 -6.15
C VAL A 55 -0.69 7.72 -5.27
N ILE A 56 0.42 7.24 -5.87
CA ILE A 56 1.60 6.81 -5.08
C ILE A 56 2.18 7.98 -4.27
N LEU A 57 2.32 9.16 -4.87
CA LEU A 57 2.84 10.34 -4.17
C LEU A 57 1.89 10.82 -3.08
N HIS A 58 0.59 10.70 -3.28
CA HIS A 58 -0.40 11.00 -2.26
C HIS A 58 -0.31 10.02 -1.07
N PHE A 59 -0.26 8.71 -1.33
CA PHE A 59 -0.04 7.72 -0.28
C PHE A 59 1.25 8.00 0.50
N HIS A 60 2.35 8.29 -0.20
CA HIS A 60 3.61 8.69 0.43
C HIS A 60 3.44 9.91 1.34
N SER A 61 2.71 10.92 0.89
CA SER A 61 2.46 12.14 1.66
C SER A 61 1.60 11.90 2.91
N VAL A 62 0.55 11.09 2.80
CA VAL A 62 -0.37 10.83 3.92
C VAL A 62 0.24 9.87 4.94
N LEU A 63 0.93 8.84 4.49
CA LEU A 63 1.55 7.84 5.36
C LEU A 63 2.80 8.36 6.08
N GLY A 64 3.50 9.32 5.45
CA GLY A 64 4.74 9.87 5.98
C GLY A 64 5.94 8.93 5.87
N PRO A 65 7.12 9.37 6.36
CA PRO A 65 8.41 8.68 6.15
C PRO A 65 8.53 7.34 6.86
N GLU A 66 7.65 7.05 7.80
CA GLU A 66 7.58 5.80 8.55
C GLU A 66 7.11 4.61 7.68
N TRP A 67 6.45 4.90 6.55
CA TRP A 67 5.92 3.95 5.59
C TRP A 67 6.59 4.11 4.23
N PRO A 68 7.77 3.50 4.01
CA PRO A 68 8.34 3.46 2.65
C PRO A 68 7.35 2.80 1.69
N ILE A 69 7.40 3.18 0.42
CA ILE A 69 6.54 2.59 -0.61
C ILE A 69 7.36 1.68 -1.52
N ILE A 70 6.83 0.50 -1.82
CA ILE A 70 7.38 -0.39 -2.85
C ILE A 70 6.34 -0.51 -3.98
N LEU A 71 6.77 -0.14 -5.18
CA LEU A 71 6.01 -0.38 -6.41
C LEU A 71 6.56 -1.61 -7.13
N TYR A 72 5.75 -2.67 -7.23
CA TYR A 72 6.01 -3.77 -8.14
C TYR A 72 5.41 -3.46 -9.50
N THR A 73 6.24 -3.39 -10.53
CA THR A 73 5.78 -2.98 -11.87
C THR A 73 6.59 -3.61 -13.01
N SER A 74 6.11 -3.42 -14.23
CA SER A 74 6.83 -3.79 -15.43
C SER A 74 7.92 -2.77 -15.80
N ARG A 75 8.95 -3.19 -16.54
CA ARG A 75 10.00 -2.26 -17.02
C ARG A 75 9.45 -1.13 -17.89
N PRO A 76 8.50 -1.37 -18.83
CA PRO A 76 7.91 -0.28 -19.62
C PRO A 76 7.17 0.73 -18.73
N THR A 77 6.38 0.27 -17.77
CA THR A 77 5.66 1.15 -16.83
C THR A 77 6.62 1.95 -15.97
N ALA A 78 7.66 1.30 -15.42
CA ALA A 78 8.72 2.00 -14.66
C ALA A 78 9.36 3.13 -15.49
N SER A 79 9.69 2.88 -16.77
CA SER A 79 10.27 3.88 -17.65
C SER A 79 9.34 5.08 -17.84
N THR A 80 8.03 4.84 -17.95
CA THR A 80 7.03 5.91 -18.11
C THR A 80 6.90 6.73 -16.83
N ILE A 81 6.74 6.14 -15.65
CA ILE A 81 6.52 6.86 -14.40
C ILE A 81 7.77 7.61 -13.93
N LEU A 82 8.97 7.12 -14.26
CA LEU A 82 10.24 7.80 -13.95
C LEU A 82 10.43 9.11 -14.74
N THR A 83 9.62 9.41 -15.75
CA THR A 83 9.59 10.74 -16.39
C THR A 83 9.00 11.82 -15.48
N SER A 84 8.26 11.44 -14.44
CA SER A 84 7.75 12.37 -13.43
C SER A 84 8.86 12.82 -12.49
N ALA A 85 9.20 14.11 -12.51
CA ALA A 85 10.24 14.66 -11.65
C ALA A 85 9.96 14.49 -10.14
N PRO A 86 8.73 14.68 -9.60
CA PRO A 86 8.43 14.39 -8.21
C PRO A 86 8.65 12.92 -7.84
N PHE A 87 8.18 12.00 -8.69
CA PHE A 87 8.35 10.56 -8.45
C PHE A 87 9.83 10.16 -8.48
N SER A 88 10.60 10.66 -9.47
CA SER A 88 12.03 10.37 -9.58
C SER A 88 12.82 10.90 -8.38
N ARG A 89 12.44 12.04 -7.80
CA ARG A 89 13.08 12.56 -6.57
C ARG A 89 12.81 11.65 -5.38
N ALA A 90 11.56 11.21 -5.17
CA ALA A 90 11.21 10.30 -4.09
C ALA A 90 11.91 8.93 -4.25
N ALA A 91 12.00 8.43 -5.49
CA ALA A 91 12.76 7.21 -5.77
C ALA A 91 14.25 7.36 -5.50
N ALA A 92 14.86 8.48 -5.89
CA ALA A 92 16.27 8.78 -5.61
C ALA A 92 16.55 8.95 -4.10
N ALA A 93 15.57 9.45 -3.34
CA ALA A 93 15.65 9.53 -1.88
C ALA A 93 15.42 8.18 -1.18
N SER A 94 15.14 7.12 -1.91
CA SER A 94 14.77 5.79 -1.40
C SER A 94 13.51 5.80 -0.52
N GLU A 95 12.62 6.76 -0.74
CA GLU A 95 11.29 6.85 -0.12
C GLU A 95 10.28 5.98 -0.88
N ILE A 96 10.51 5.82 -2.19
CA ILE A 96 9.78 4.90 -3.08
C ILE A 96 10.79 3.97 -3.74
N GLU A 97 10.60 2.67 -3.57
CA GLU A 97 11.40 1.63 -4.22
C GLU A 97 10.63 1.03 -5.39
N ILE A 98 11.31 0.82 -6.52
CA ILE A 98 10.74 0.11 -7.66
C ILE A 98 11.31 -1.30 -7.70
N ARG A 99 10.44 -2.30 -7.64
CA ARG A 99 10.77 -3.71 -7.88
C ARG A 99 10.10 -4.19 -9.16
N TYR A 100 10.82 -5.00 -9.92
CA TYR A 100 10.27 -5.54 -11.15
C TYR A 100 9.53 -6.84 -10.91
N LEU A 101 8.35 -6.93 -11.51
CA LEU A 101 7.59 -8.17 -11.58
C LEU A 101 8.41 -9.27 -12.28
N PRO A 102 8.21 -10.54 -11.91
CA PRO A 102 8.80 -11.66 -12.63
C PRO A 102 8.50 -11.56 -14.14
N ALA A 103 9.43 -12.05 -14.97
CA ALA A 103 9.25 -12.04 -16.41
C ALA A 103 7.91 -12.74 -16.80
N ASN A 104 7.19 -12.13 -17.73
CA ASN A 104 5.89 -12.60 -18.22
C ASN A 104 4.73 -12.51 -17.21
N THR A 105 4.90 -11.82 -16.08
CA THR A 105 3.76 -11.49 -15.20
C THR A 105 2.91 -10.41 -15.87
N THR A 106 1.63 -10.70 -16.09
CA THR A 106 0.62 -9.75 -16.59
C THR A 106 -0.68 -9.93 -15.85
N PHE A 107 -1.37 -8.83 -15.57
CA PHE A 107 -2.65 -8.84 -14.88
C PHE A 107 -3.79 -8.58 -15.85
N THR A 108 -4.37 -9.65 -16.39
CA THR A 108 -5.45 -9.59 -17.40
C THR A 108 -6.85 -9.78 -16.82
N SER A 109 -6.93 -10.16 -15.54
CA SER A 109 -8.18 -10.46 -14.85
C SER A 109 -8.01 -10.38 -13.32
N HIS A 110 -9.12 -10.29 -12.59
CA HIS A 110 -9.09 -10.43 -11.11
C HIS A 110 -8.43 -11.74 -10.67
N ALA A 111 -8.68 -12.83 -11.41
CA ALA A 111 -8.08 -14.12 -11.08
C ALA A 111 -6.54 -14.08 -11.16
N SER A 112 -5.95 -13.43 -12.18
CA SER A 112 -4.49 -13.34 -12.31
C SER A 112 -3.86 -12.53 -11.17
N VAL A 113 -4.55 -11.48 -10.69
CA VAL A 113 -4.14 -10.71 -9.52
C VAL A 113 -4.24 -11.55 -8.25
N SER A 114 -5.38 -12.23 -8.03
CA SER A 114 -5.59 -13.09 -6.87
C SER A 114 -4.53 -14.21 -6.79
N HIS A 115 -4.23 -14.86 -7.91
CA HIS A 115 -3.16 -15.86 -7.95
C HIS A 115 -1.78 -15.29 -7.64
N PHE A 116 -1.47 -14.07 -8.09
CA PHE A 116 -0.20 -13.43 -7.79
C PHE A 116 -0.11 -13.07 -6.30
N LEU A 117 -1.14 -12.44 -5.74
CA LEU A 117 -1.18 -12.03 -4.34
C LEU A 117 -1.27 -13.23 -3.38
N ALA A 118 -1.84 -14.36 -3.83
CA ALA A 118 -1.85 -15.63 -3.10
C ALA A 118 -0.61 -16.50 -3.39
N SER A 119 0.42 -15.98 -4.04
CA SER A 119 1.68 -16.69 -4.25
C SER A 119 2.70 -16.33 -3.16
N PRO A 120 3.61 -17.23 -2.77
CA PRO A 120 4.66 -16.92 -1.80
C PRO A 120 5.66 -15.86 -2.27
N PHE A 121 5.77 -15.61 -3.58
CA PHE A 121 6.78 -14.73 -4.17
C PHE A 121 6.77 -13.34 -3.53
N LEU A 122 5.63 -12.63 -3.61
CA LEU A 122 5.49 -11.26 -3.09
C LEU A 122 5.87 -11.18 -1.60
N TRP A 123 5.30 -12.08 -0.81
CA TRP A 123 5.46 -12.06 0.64
C TRP A 123 6.87 -12.45 1.09
N THR A 124 7.55 -13.30 0.35
CA THR A 124 8.95 -13.63 0.62
C THR A 124 9.88 -12.47 0.28
N ASP A 125 9.65 -11.84 -0.88
CA ASP A 125 10.45 -10.70 -1.36
C ASP A 125 10.27 -9.45 -0.49
N LEU A 126 9.15 -9.33 0.22
CA LEU A 126 8.88 -8.22 1.16
C LEU A 126 9.60 -8.35 2.52
N ALA A 127 10.45 -9.34 2.73
CA ALA A 127 11.30 -9.34 3.92
C ALA A 127 12.24 -8.10 3.93
N PRO A 128 12.49 -7.46 5.08
CA PRO A 128 12.15 -7.89 6.45
C PRO A 128 10.82 -7.31 6.99
N TYR A 129 10.00 -6.65 6.18
CA TYR A 129 8.78 -5.98 6.65
C TYR A 129 7.80 -6.98 7.26
N ALA A 130 7.22 -6.62 8.42
CA ALA A 130 6.23 -7.44 9.12
C ALA A 130 4.80 -7.07 8.75
N LYS A 131 4.52 -5.77 8.57
CA LYS A 131 3.20 -5.23 8.25
C LYS A 131 3.20 -4.61 6.85
N ILE A 132 2.30 -5.09 6.01
CA ILE A 132 2.22 -4.75 4.60
C ILE A 132 0.88 -4.06 4.34
N LEU A 133 0.90 -2.77 4.02
CA LEU A 133 -0.26 -2.06 3.49
C LEU A 133 -0.30 -2.27 1.98
N LEU A 134 -1.18 -3.15 1.50
CA LEU A 134 -1.47 -3.26 0.08
C LEU A 134 -2.47 -2.17 -0.31
N PHE A 135 -2.21 -1.49 -1.43
CA PHE A 135 -3.15 -0.56 -2.03
C PHE A 135 -3.15 -0.67 -3.56
N GLN A 136 -4.26 -0.34 -4.19
CA GLN A 136 -4.45 -0.35 -5.63
C GLN A 136 -4.60 1.08 -6.17
N ALA A 137 -4.46 1.25 -7.49
CA ALA A 137 -4.55 2.57 -8.13
C ALA A 137 -5.95 3.21 -8.08
N ASP A 138 -6.95 2.45 -7.67
CA ASP A 138 -8.34 2.86 -7.44
C ASP A 138 -8.71 2.90 -5.94
N SER A 139 -7.71 2.97 -5.08
CA SER A 139 -7.84 3.26 -3.65
C SER A 139 -7.22 4.61 -3.28
N ILE A 140 -7.70 5.21 -2.20
CA ILE A 140 -7.22 6.51 -1.72
C ILE A 140 -7.21 6.55 -0.19
N LEU A 141 -6.23 7.26 0.38
CA LEU A 141 -6.25 7.66 1.78
C LEU A 141 -6.74 9.10 1.90
N CYS A 142 -7.49 9.39 2.96
CA CYS A 142 -8.04 10.70 3.24
C CYS A 142 -7.10 11.48 4.17
N ALA A 143 -6.51 12.56 3.69
CA ALA A 143 -5.57 13.36 4.49
C ALA A 143 -6.22 14.01 5.74
N ALA A 144 -7.54 14.23 5.71
CA ALA A 144 -8.31 14.77 6.84
C ALA A 144 -8.89 13.68 7.77
N ALA A 145 -8.48 12.41 7.61
CA ALA A 145 -8.95 11.34 8.48
C ALA A 145 -8.52 11.54 9.93
N PRO A 146 -9.40 11.25 10.90
CA PRO A 146 -9.06 11.36 12.32
C PRO A 146 -8.14 10.22 12.81
N ARG A 147 -7.97 9.17 11.99
CA ARG A 147 -7.15 8.00 12.26
C ARG A 147 -5.94 7.95 11.33
N HIS A 148 -4.91 7.25 11.77
CA HIS A 148 -3.69 6.98 11.01
C HIS A 148 -3.54 5.48 10.76
N MET A 149 -2.73 5.08 9.78
CA MET A 149 -2.50 3.65 9.49
C MET A 149 -1.94 2.89 10.70
N ASP A 150 -1.17 3.56 11.54
CA ASP A 150 -0.58 2.96 12.75
C ASP A 150 -1.62 2.56 13.81
N ASP A 151 -2.81 3.17 13.79
CA ASP A 151 -3.91 2.78 14.68
C ASP A 151 -4.40 1.35 14.43
N PHE A 152 -4.11 0.81 13.24
CA PHE A 152 -4.52 -0.52 12.79
C PHE A 152 -3.40 -1.55 12.78
N ILE A 153 -2.18 -1.18 13.18
CA ILE A 153 -0.98 -2.02 13.06
C ILE A 153 -1.07 -3.33 13.85
N ALA A 154 -1.92 -3.38 14.88
CA ALA A 154 -2.13 -4.57 15.70
C ALA A 154 -2.86 -5.70 14.97
N TYR A 155 -3.62 -5.39 13.92
CA TYR A 155 -4.39 -6.39 13.19
C TYR A 155 -3.53 -7.16 12.19
N ASP A 156 -3.90 -8.43 11.95
CA ASP A 156 -3.19 -9.31 11.02
C ASP A 156 -3.76 -9.29 9.61
N LEU A 157 -5.04 -8.96 9.50
CA LEU A 157 -5.72 -8.65 8.24
C LEU A 157 -6.84 -7.66 8.54
N ILE A 158 -6.81 -6.51 7.89
CA ILE A 158 -7.85 -5.49 7.93
C ILE A 158 -7.92 -4.77 6.57
N GLY A 159 -9.10 -4.42 6.16
CA GLY A 159 -9.44 -3.67 4.95
C GLY A 159 -10.91 -3.29 4.97
N ALA A 160 -11.47 -2.76 3.91
CA ALA A 160 -12.88 -2.44 3.84
C ALA A 160 -13.74 -3.70 4.06
N PRO A 161 -14.69 -3.71 5.00
CA PRO A 161 -15.56 -4.86 5.22
C PRO A 161 -16.43 -5.12 3.99
N ILE A 162 -16.57 -6.40 3.64
CA ILE A 162 -17.35 -6.83 2.48
C ILE A 162 -18.79 -7.08 2.88
N ASP A 163 -19.73 -6.49 2.12
CA ASP A 163 -21.17 -6.76 2.29
C ASP A 163 -21.47 -8.26 2.06
N ALA A 164 -22.26 -8.85 2.94
CA ALA A 164 -22.59 -10.26 2.92
C ALA A 164 -23.18 -10.78 1.59
N ARG A 165 -23.72 -9.88 0.74
CA ARG A 165 -24.14 -10.20 -0.62
C ARG A 165 -23.01 -10.64 -1.54
N PHE A 166 -21.76 -10.22 -1.23
CA PHE A 166 -20.56 -10.47 -2.02
C PHE A 166 -19.59 -11.45 -1.37
N GLY A 167 -19.85 -11.87 -0.13
CA GLY A 167 -19.04 -12.82 0.61
C GLY A 167 -18.77 -12.40 2.04
N ALA A 168 -17.54 -12.64 2.52
CA ALA A 168 -17.16 -12.35 3.90
C ALA A 168 -15.71 -11.89 3.99
N GLY A 169 -15.41 -11.07 4.97
CA GLY A 169 -14.05 -10.59 5.24
C GLY A 169 -13.81 -9.16 4.83
N PHE A 170 -12.61 -8.88 4.35
CA PHE A 170 -12.13 -7.54 4.05
C PHE A 170 -11.61 -7.47 2.63
N ASN A 171 -11.93 -6.39 1.91
CA ASN A 171 -11.44 -6.16 0.56
C ASN A 171 -9.92 -5.96 0.53
N GLY A 172 -9.28 -6.53 -0.49
CA GLY A 172 -7.83 -6.55 -0.66
C GLY A 172 -7.23 -5.29 -1.28
N GLY A 173 -8.05 -4.42 -1.92
CA GLY A 173 -7.58 -3.27 -2.69
C GLY A 173 -7.04 -2.11 -1.84
N LEU A 174 -7.44 -2.05 -0.57
CA LEU A 174 -6.82 -1.22 0.47
C LEU A 174 -6.83 -2.05 1.77
N SER A 175 -5.74 -2.74 2.06
CA SER A 175 -5.69 -3.67 3.19
C SER A 175 -4.32 -3.74 3.85
N LEU A 176 -4.31 -3.80 5.19
CA LEU A 176 -3.12 -4.07 5.99
C LEU A 176 -3.06 -5.57 6.29
N ARG A 177 -1.89 -6.18 6.10
CA ARG A 177 -1.68 -7.63 6.28
C ARG A 177 -0.42 -7.93 7.07
N SER A 178 -0.48 -8.91 7.96
CA SER A 178 0.69 -9.53 8.60
C SER A 178 1.38 -10.46 7.61
N ARG A 179 2.61 -10.11 7.21
CA ARG A 179 3.40 -10.93 6.28
C ARG A 179 3.65 -12.33 6.84
N GLU A 180 3.94 -12.44 8.13
CA GLU A 180 4.17 -13.73 8.75
C GLU A 180 2.94 -14.62 8.67
N LEU A 181 1.76 -14.09 9.02
CA LEU A 181 0.53 -14.87 9.01
C LEU A 181 0.11 -15.27 7.59
N VAL A 182 0.26 -14.37 6.62
CA VAL A 182 0.06 -14.71 5.19
C VAL A 182 0.96 -15.86 4.75
N LEU A 183 2.26 -15.82 5.07
CA LEU A 183 3.18 -16.90 4.73
C LEU A 183 2.84 -18.21 5.45
N ARG A 184 2.29 -18.17 6.67
CA ARG A 184 1.80 -19.37 7.38
C ARG A 184 0.59 -19.97 6.67
N VAL A 185 -0.37 -19.14 6.26
CA VAL A 185 -1.52 -19.58 5.45
C VAL A 185 -1.04 -20.25 4.17
N LEU A 186 -0.14 -19.60 3.41
CA LEU A 186 0.39 -20.12 2.15
C LEU A 186 1.22 -21.41 2.28
N ARG A 187 1.78 -21.68 3.45
CA ARG A 187 2.46 -22.95 3.72
C ARG A 187 1.50 -24.11 4.00
N ARG A 188 0.31 -23.80 4.50
CA ARG A 188 -0.69 -24.82 4.90
C ARG A 188 -1.71 -25.10 3.82
N TRP A 189 -2.10 -24.08 3.04
CA TRP A 189 -3.14 -24.18 2.02
C TRP A 189 -2.65 -23.59 0.68
N ASP A 190 -3.21 -24.11 -0.40
CA ASP A 190 -2.93 -23.67 -1.76
C ASP A 190 -4.20 -23.00 -2.34
N PHE A 191 -4.10 -21.70 -2.61
CA PHE A 191 -5.20 -20.92 -3.18
C PHE A 191 -5.67 -21.46 -4.52
N ALA A 192 -4.74 -21.91 -5.39
CA ALA A 192 -5.12 -22.41 -6.70
C ALA A 192 -5.92 -23.72 -6.59
N VAL A 193 -5.56 -24.59 -5.64
CA VAL A 193 -6.29 -25.83 -5.37
C VAL A 193 -7.65 -25.51 -4.73
N ASP A 194 -7.66 -24.69 -3.69
CA ASP A 194 -8.85 -24.36 -2.94
C ASP A 194 -9.90 -23.63 -3.80
N SER A 195 -9.48 -22.63 -4.58
CA SER A 195 -10.38 -21.84 -5.42
C SER A 195 -10.93 -22.61 -6.63
N ALA A 196 -10.26 -23.68 -7.03
CA ALA A 196 -10.69 -24.55 -8.13
C ALA A 196 -11.52 -25.75 -7.69
N ALA A 197 -11.67 -26.01 -6.38
CA ALA A 197 -12.45 -27.11 -5.87
C ALA A 197 -13.93 -26.97 -6.26
N ALA A 198 -14.57 -28.12 -6.58
CA ALA A 198 -15.95 -28.12 -7.08
C ALA A 198 -16.98 -27.59 -6.06
N ASP A 199 -16.67 -27.72 -4.78
CA ASP A 199 -17.45 -27.28 -3.63
C ASP A 199 -16.93 -25.99 -2.98
N ALA A 200 -15.95 -25.33 -3.64
CA ALA A 200 -15.37 -24.09 -3.13
C ALA A 200 -16.46 -23.01 -3.00
N PRO A 201 -16.51 -22.28 -1.88
CA PRO A 201 -17.32 -21.09 -1.76
C PRO A 201 -17.03 -20.11 -2.91
N ARG A 202 -18.07 -19.46 -3.43
CA ARG A 202 -17.95 -18.54 -4.57
C ARG A 202 -16.92 -17.44 -4.33
N GLU A 203 -16.85 -16.93 -3.12
CA GLU A 203 -15.97 -15.88 -2.66
C GLU A 203 -14.49 -16.31 -2.63
N TRP A 204 -14.18 -17.59 -2.59
CA TRP A 204 -12.80 -18.10 -2.62
C TRP A 204 -12.12 -17.94 -3.99
N LYS A 205 -12.80 -17.38 -4.96
CA LYS A 205 -12.17 -16.91 -6.21
C LYS A 205 -11.35 -15.62 -6.02
N PHE A 206 -11.52 -14.96 -4.89
CA PHE A 206 -10.82 -13.75 -4.51
C PHE A 206 -9.88 -14.04 -3.34
N GLU A 207 -8.61 -13.69 -3.48
CA GLU A 207 -7.58 -14.06 -2.51
C GLU A 207 -7.78 -13.40 -1.14
N ASP A 208 -8.34 -12.21 -1.11
CA ASP A 208 -8.62 -11.45 0.11
C ASP A 208 -9.63 -12.18 1.01
N GLN A 209 -10.74 -12.65 0.43
CA GLN A 209 -11.76 -13.43 1.14
C GLN A 209 -11.25 -14.84 1.50
N TRP A 210 -10.43 -15.44 0.63
CA TRP A 210 -9.79 -16.71 0.94
C TRP A 210 -8.80 -16.59 2.10
N PHE A 211 -7.94 -15.55 2.13
CA PHE A 211 -7.05 -15.30 3.26
C PHE A 211 -7.84 -15.09 4.55
N TYR A 212 -8.91 -14.30 4.50
CA TYR A 212 -9.79 -14.10 5.65
C TYR A 212 -10.34 -15.41 6.18
N ALA A 213 -10.87 -16.27 5.30
CA ALA A 213 -11.43 -17.57 5.69
C ALA A 213 -10.36 -18.47 6.33
N ARG A 214 -9.17 -18.55 5.74
CA ARG A 214 -8.04 -19.35 6.26
C ARG A 214 -7.48 -18.82 7.57
N MET A 215 -7.41 -17.50 7.75
CA MET A 215 -7.01 -16.89 9.01
C MET A 215 -8.05 -17.11 10.11
N ARG A 216 -9.34 -17.09 9.77
CA ARG A 216 -10.40 -17.46 10.72
C ARG A 216 -10.36 -18.94 11.12
N GLU A 217 -10.06 -19.82 10.18
CA GLU A 217 -9.85 -21.25 10.46
C GLU A 217 -8.68 -21.44 11.44
N LEU A 218 -7.54 -20.77 11.19
CA LEU A 218 -6.41 -20.74 12.13
C LEU A 218 -6.82 -20.20 13.51
N ALA A 219 -7.57 -19.10 13.56
CA ALA A 219 -8.02 -18.50 14.82
C ALA A 219 -8.90 -19.43 15.65
N GLY A 220 -9.62 -20.35 15.01
CA GLY A 220 -10.45 -21.38 15.67
C GLY A 220 -9.70 -22.60 16.18
N ASP A 221 -8.43 -22.78 15.81
CA ASP A 221 -7.59 -23.92 16.17
C ASP A 221 -6.61 -23.53 17.30
N ALA A 222 -7.11 -23.58 18.54
CA ALA A 222 -6.33 -23.17 19.72
C ALA A 222 -5.10 -24.06 19.98
N GLU A 223 -5.16 -25.35 19.61
CA GLU A 223 -4.04 -26.27 19.74
C GLU A 223 -2.91 -25.89 18.78
N LEU A 224 -3.26 -25.68 17.51
CA LEU A 224 -2.33 -25.25 16.48
C LEU A 224 -1.72 -23.86 16.78
N LEU A 225 -2.51 -22.90 17.26
CA LEU A 225 -2.01 -21.59 17.66
C LEU A 225 -0.99 -21.72 18.79
N GLY A 226 -1.26 -22.59 19.78
CA GLY A 226 -0.34 -22.87 20.88
C GLY A 226 0.95 -23.53 20.41
N GLU A 227 0.88 -24.53 19.54
CA GLU A 227 2.06 -25.18 18.93
C GLU A 227 2.92 -24.23 18.13
N LEU A 228 2.29 -23.33 17.37
CA LEU A 228 2.97 -22.34 16.53
C LEU A 228 3.47 -21.11 17.31
N GLY A 229 3.01 -20.93 18.55
CA GLY A 229 3.32 -19.75 19.36
C GLY A 229 2.84 -18.43 18.72
N ILE A 230 1.66 -18.45 18.08
CA ILE A 230 1.07 -17.30 17.39
C ILE A 230 -0.35 -17.01 17.89
N SER A 231 -0.80 -15.80 17.58
CA SER A 231 -2.20 -15.39 17.68
C SER A 231 -2.69 -14.88 16.33
N VAL A 232 -3.99 -14.86 16.13
CA VAL A 232 -4.63 -14.23 14.95
C VAL A 232 -5.55 -13.13 15.45
N ASN A 233 -5.26 -11.89 15.05
CA ASN A 233 -6.03 -10.72 15.45
C ASN A 233 -6.75 -10.12 14.25
N LEU A 234 -8.04 -10.37 14.13
CA LEU A 234 -8.92 -9.80 13.10
C LEU A 234 -9.86 -8.78 13.74
N PRO A 235 -10.11 -7.63 13.12
CA PRO A 235 -11.03 -6.63 13.66
C PRO A 235 -12.50 -7.06 13.53
N ASP A 236 -13.36 -6.39 14.28
CA ASP A 236 -14.78 -6.35 13.99
C ASP A 236 -15.09 -5.45 12.77
N VAL A 237 -16.35 -5.48 12.33
CA VAL A 237 -16.79 -4.75 11.12
C VAL A 237 -16.67 -3.24 11.31
N ASP A 238 -16.99 -2.70 12.49
CA ASP A 238 -16.97 -1.26 12.75
C ASP A 238 -15.53 -0.73 12.75
N THR A 239 -14.62 -1.45 13.37
CA THR A 239 -13.18 -1.15 13.33
C THR A 239 -12.65 -1.18 11.89
N ALA A 240 -13.03 -2.21 11.13
CA ALA A 240 -12.61 -2.35 9.73
C ALA A 240 -13.18 -1.21 8.85
N ALA A 241 -14.44 -0.84 9.04
CA ALA A 241 -15.07 0.27 8.32
C ALA A 241 -14.37 1.61 8.63
N SER A 242 -13.89 1.81 9.86
CA SER A 242 -13.13 3.02 10.22
C SER A 242 -11.76 3.10 9.54
N MET A 243 -11.19 1.98 9.09
CA MET A 243 -9.97 1.94 8.27
C MET A 243 -10.27 2.21 6.81
N ALA A 244 -11.22 1.48 6.22
CA ALA A 244 -11.53 1.62 4.81
C ALA A 244 -12.99 1.29 4.49
N VAL A 245 -13.54 1.97 3.48
CA VAL A 245 -14.89 1.75 2.96
C VAL A 245 -14.84 1.34 1.50
N GLU A 246 -15.65 0.32 1.16
CA GLU A 246 -15.93 -0.08 -0.21
C GLU A 246 -17.43 -0.37 -0.39
N THR A 247 -17.90 -1.58 -0.02
CA THR A 247 -19.27 -2.03 -0.27
C THR A 247 -20.26 -1.67 0.85
N ILE A 248 -19.77 -1.41 2.06
CA ILE A 248 -20.58 -1.05 3.23
C ILE A 248 -20.36 0.43 3.52
N TRP A 249 -21.44 1.20 3.56
CA TRP A 249 -21.44 2.59 4.01
C TRP A 249 -21.85 2.67 5.49
N VAL A 250 -21.13 3.47 6.25
CA VAL A 250 -21.47 3.79 7.65
C VAL A 250 -21.72 5.29 7.74
N GLU A 251 -22.95 5.65 8.06
CA GLU A 251 -23.41 7.05 8.09
C GLU A 251 -22.63 7.87 9.14
N GLY A 252 -22.11 9.01 8.70
CA GLY A 252 -21.36 9.93 9.57
C GLY A 252 -19.96 9.47 9.96
N ASP A 253 -19.49 8.32 9.47
CA ASP A 253 -18.13 7.87 9.69
C ASP A 253 -17.14 8.60 8.76
N ARG A 254 -15.89 8.70 9.23
CA ARG A 254 -14.76 9.28 8.48
C ARG A 254 -13.63 8.26 8.42
N PRO A 255 -13.71 7.30 7.50
CA PRO A 255 -12.71 6.26 7.37
C PRO A 255 -11.35 6.85 6.96
N LEU A 256 -10.28 6.10 7.24
CA LEU A 256 -8.95 6.48 6.80
C LEU A 256 -8.82 6.47 5.27
N GLY A 257 -9.60 5.62 4.57
CA GLY A 257 -9.53 5.57 3.11
C GLY A 257 -10.72 4.89 2.45
N PHE A 258 -10.66 4.86 1.13
CA PHE A 258 -11.69 4.27 0.27
C PHE A 258 -11.05 3.38 -0.80
N HIS A 259 -11.79 2.33 -1.20
CA HIS A 259 -11.51 1.56 -2.40
C HIS A 259 -12.72 1.59 -3.33
N GLN A 260 -12.53 1.99 -4.59
CA GLN A 260 -13.58 2.11 -5.62
C GLN A 260 -14.86 2.85 -5.17
N PRO A 261 -14.81 3.99 -4.48
CA PRO A 261 -16.01 4.64 -3.96
C PRO A 261 -16.97 5.05 -5.06
N GLN A 262 -16.49 5.46 -6.24
CA GLN A 262 -17.36 5.83 -7.38
C GLN A 262 -18.22 4.65 -7.84
N ARG A 263 -17.74 3.42 -7.69
CA ARG A 263 -18.46 2.21 -8.05
C ARG A 263 -19.51 1.82 -7.03
N TRP A 264 -19.14 1.90 -5.74
CA TRP A 264 -19.92 1.29 -4.67
C TRP A 264 -20.71 2.31 -3.85
N GLN A 265 -20.19 3.54 -3.74
CA GLN A 265 -20.72 4.60 -2.90
C GLN A 265 -21.20 5.80 -3.74
N GLY A 266 -21.67 5.57 -4.96
CA GLY A 266 -22.09 6.63 -5.87
C GLY A 266 -23.12 7.62 -5.29
N ALA A 267 -24.00 7.15 -4.40
CA ALA A 267 -24.98 7.99 -3.71
C ALA A 267 -24.34 8.92 -2.64
N HIS A 268 -23.16 8.57 -2.15
CA HIS A 268 -22.46 9.27 -1.07
C HIS A 268 -21.25 10.08 -1.56
N MET A 269 -20.98 10.10 -2.88
CA MET A 269 -19.79 10.75 -3.42
C MET A 269 -19.66 12.22 -3.00
N LYS A 270 -20.76 12.97 -2.96
CA LYS A 270 -20.73 14.38 -2.52
C LYS A 270 -20.27 14.53 -1.06
N GLU A 271 -20.64 13.60 -0.19
CA GLU A 271 -20.20 13.57 1.20
C GLU A 271 -18.73 13.18 1.29
N ILE A 272 -18.34 12.16 0.53
CA ILE A 272 -16.95 11.70 0.44
C ILE A 272 -16.05 12.83 -0.06
N GLU A 273 -16.40 13.50 -1.16
CA GLU A 273 -15.65 14.65 -1.71
C GLU A 273 -15.49 15.81 -0.71
N GLY A 274 -16.54 16.05 0.09
CA GLY A 274 -16.51 17.08 1.12
C GLY A 274 -15.53 16.79 2.28
N TYR A 275 -15.23 15.52 2.52
CA TYR A 275 -14.35 15.05 3.58
C TYR A 275 -12.97 14.61 3.05
N CYS A 276 -12.95 13.94 1.91
CA CYS A 276 -11.79 13.32 1.28
C CYS A 276 -11.71 13.78 -0.20
N PRO A 277 -11.38 15.05 -0.47
CA PRO A 277 -11.34 15.57 -1.84
C PRO A 277 -10.31 14.87 -2.71
N GLU A 278 -9.35 14.18 -2.12
CA GLU A 278 -8.35 13.37 -2.81
C GLU A 278 -8.96 12.22 -3.61
N VAL A 279 -10.21 11.87 -3.34
CA VAL A 279 -10.96 10.84 -4.09
C VAL A 279 -11.03 11.13 -5.59
N ASP A 280 -10.91 12.39 -6.00
CA ASP A 280 -10.86 12.80 -7.41
C ASP A 280 -9.63 12.25 -8.14
N MET A 281 -8.54 11.93 -7.43
CA MET A 281 -7.35 11.32 -8.03
C MET A 281 -7.59 9.91 -8.58
N ILE A 282 -8.63 9.24 -8.08
CA ILE A 282 -9.03 7.90 -8.50
C ILE A 282 -10.32 7.88 -9.32
N ALA A 283 -10.90 9.05 -9.62
CA ALA A 283 -12.07 9.16 -10.45
C ALA A 283 -11.79 8.60 -11.86
N GLY A 284 -12.61 7.63 -12.28
CA GLY A 284 -12.46 6.97 -13.59
C GLY A 284 -11.38 5.89 -13.66
N SER A 285 -10.59 5.66 -12.60
CA SER A 285 -9.71 4.50 -12.51
C SER A 285 -10.52 3.26 -12.11
N SER A 286 -10.37 2.20 -12.88
CA SER A 286 -10.80 0.87 -12.47
C SER A 286 -9.67 -0.11 -12.76
N PHE A 287 -9.46 -1.09 -11.89
CA PHE A 287 -8.41 -2.08 -12.07
C PHE A 287 -8.60 -2.87 -13.37
N PHE A 288 -9.85 -3.15 -13.73
CA PHE A 288 -10.23 -3.68 -15.04
C PHE A 288 -11.22 -2.69 -15.66
N GLY A 289 -10.79 -2.02 -16.74
CA GLY A 289 -11.52 -0.97 -17.43
C GLY A 289 -12.98 -1.31 -17.75
N ARG A 290 -13.75 -0.27 -18.09
CA ARG A 290 -15.18 -0.35 -18.48
C ARG A 290 -15.37 -1.33 -19.62
#